data_085c16172dbcb366ba5a75331838229c
#
_entry.id   085c16172dbcb366ba5a75331838229c
#
_cell.length_a   1.000
_cell.length_b   1.000
_cell.length_c   1.000
_cell.angle_alpha   90.00
_cell.angle_beta   90.00
_cell.angle_gamma   90.00
#
_symmetry.space_group_name_H-M   'P 1'
#
loop_
_entity.id
_entity.type
_entity.pdbx_description
1 polymer ?
#
loop_
_entity_poly.entity_id
_entity_poly.type
_entity_poly.pdbx_seq_one_letter_code
_entity_poly.pdbx_strand_id
1 'polypeptide(L)'
;QVVLVAAGVGIPGIGLYFLALELGLTARVIPSALGDNWWTIPVLLLAALKAGLLEEVIAVGFFMSKLSLWKPEVSVWGLIVLSALFRASYHSYQGFSAFVGNFVMGLVFAFWYSKTKRVAPLVMAHFLMDAVVFIGYPMVFGS
;
A
#
# COMPACT_ATOMS: atom_id res chain seq x y z
N GLN A 1 -16.97 2.65 2.82
CA GLN A 1 -15.97 1.68 3.34
C GLN A 1 -14.60 1.90 2.68
N VAL A 2 -14.50 1.93 1.34
CA VAL A 2 -13.22 2.13 0.61
C VAL A 2 -12.52 3.41 1.07
N VAL A 3 -13.21 4.55 1.06
CA VAL A 3 -12.65 5.84 1.48
C VAL A 3 -12.21 5.84 2.95
N LEU A 4 -12.98 5.18 3.82
CA LEU A 4 -12.62 5.08 5.25
C LEU A 4 -11.36 4.24 5.46
N VAL A 5 -11.20 3.15 4.72
CA VAL A 5 -9.99 2.33 4.77
C VAL A 5 -8.80 3.11 4.19
N ALA A 6 -8.98 3.76 3.04
CA ALA A 6 -7.93 4.56 2.42
C ALA A 6 -7.49 5.73 3.33
N ALA A 7 -8.43 6.46 3.92
CA ALA A 7 -8.11 7.55 4.85
C ALA A 7 -7.50 7.05 6.16
N GLY A 8 -8.04 5.97 6.72
CA GLY A 8 -7.56 5.37 7.98
C GLY A 8 -6.16 4.81 7.92
N VAL A 9 -5.68 4.44 6.74
CA VAL A 9 -4.30 3.97 6.50
C VAL A 9 -3.44 5.08 5.89
N GLY A 10 -3.96 5.79 4.89
CA GLY A 10 -3.21 6.78 4.13
C GLY A 10 -2.82 8.00 4.97
N ILE A 11 -3.73 8.54 5.79
CA ILE A 11 -3.43 9.74 6.61
C ILE A 11 -2.33 9.44 7.65
N PRO A 12 -2.43 8.37 8.47
CA PRO A 12 -1.34 8.00 9.36
C PRO A 12 -0.04 7.66 8.62
N GLY A 13 -0.13 7.03 7.42
CA GLY A 13 1.02 6.72 6.58
C GLY A 13 1.77 7.97 6.11
N ILE A 14 1.06 9.02 5.69
CA ILE A 14 1.64 10.31 5.35
C ILE A 14 2.30 10.95 6.59
N GLY A 15 1.64 10.91 7.74
CA GLY A 15 2.22 11.40 9.00
C GLY A 15 3.51 10.68 9.38
N LEU A 16 3.53 9.34 9.25
CA LEU A 16 4.73 8.52 9.49
C LEU A 16 5.86 8.88 8.51
N TYR A 17 5.54 9.11 7.23
CA TYR A 17 6.52 9.52 6.23
C TYR A 17 7.20 10.85 6.60
N PHE A 18 6.43 11.89 6.95
CA PHE A 18 7.01 13.17 7.33
C PHE A 18 7.83 13.08 8.63
N LEU A 19 7.35 12.34 9.61
CA LEU A 19 8.11 12.10 10.84
C LEU A 19 9.44 11.36 10.55
N ALA A 20 9.40 10.33 9.71
CA ALA A 20 10.61 9.60 9.32
C ALA A 20 11.57 10.46 8.50
N LEU A 21 11.05 11.40 7.70
CA LEU A 21 11.85 12.35 6.94
C LEU A 21 12.59 13.32 7.87
N GLU A 22 11.90 13.88 8.87
CA GLU A 22 12.50 14.77 9.87
C GLU A 22 13.55 14.06 10.73
N LEU A 23 13.33 12.79 11.04
CA LEU A 23 14.29 11.96 11.79
C LEU A 23 15.45 11.42 10.93
N GLY A 24 15.50 11.71 9.63
CA GLY A 24 16.52 11.20 8.72
C GLY A 24 16.45 9.68 8.47
N LEU A 25 15.32 9.05 8.73
CA LEU A 25 15.11 7.60 8.58
C LEU A 25 14.62 7.21 7.18
N THR A 26 14.29 8.17 6.34
CA THR A 26 13.85 7.95 4.95
C THR A 26 14.33 9.05 4.04
N ALA A 27 14.45 8.76 2.75
CA ALA A 27 14.73 9.75 1.73
C ALA A 27 13.42 10.42 1.25
N ARG A 28 13.55 11.67 0.79
CA ARG A 28 12.44 12.37 0.16
C ARG A 28 12.01 11.62 -1.11
N VAL A 29 10.72 11.42 -1.26
CA VAL A 29 10.14 10.85 -2.48
C VAL A 29 10.44 11.81 -3.65
N ILE A 30 11.06 11.28 -4.69
CA ILE A 30 11.28 12.02 -5.94
C ILE A 30 10.07 11.74 -6.84
N PRO A 31 9.30 12.76 -7.23
CA PRO A 31 8.20 12.59 -8.17
C PRO A 31 8.71 11.97 -9.48
N SER A 32 7.89 11.17 -10.14
CA SER A 32 8.24 10.61 -11.44
C SER A 32 8.53 11.74 -12.42
N ALA A 33 9.66 11.66 -13.13
CA ALA A 33 10.10 12.64 -14.14
C ALA A 33 9.26 12.60 -15.45
N LEU A 34 7.99 12.25 -15.35
CA LEU A 34 7.04 12.32 -16.47
C LEU A 34 6.68 13.79 -16.64
N GLY A 35 7.27 14.44 -17.64
CA GLY A 35 7.02 15.85 -17.90
C GLY A 35 5.53 16.24 -17.97
N ASP A 36 5.24 17.53 -18.07
CA ASP A 36 3.88 18.06 -18.08
C ASP A 36 3.19 17.82 -19.43
N ASN A 37 2.78 16.56 -19.65
CA ASN A 37 2.09 16.10 -20.84
C ASN A 37 0.63 15.74 -20.51
N TRP A 38 -0.27 15.82 -21.48
CA TRP A 38 -1.68 15.49 -21.32
C TRP A 38 -1.92 14.02 -20.87
N TRP A 39 -1.00 13.11 -21.19
CA TRP A 39 -1.08 11.68 -20.84
C TRP A 39 -0.46 11.37 -19.47
N THR A 40 0.25 12.30 -18.81
CA THR A 40 0.92 12.07 -17.52
C THR A 40 -0.07 11.61 -16.45
N ILE A 41 -1.17 12.34 -16.24
CA ILE A 41 -2.18 11.96 -15.24
C ILE A 41 -2.82 10.60 -15.56
N PRO A 42 -3.30 10.31 -16.78
CA PRO A 42 -3.77 8.97 -17.12
C PRO A 42 -2.77 7.85 -16.83
N VAL A 43 -1.50 8.04 -17.14
CA VAL A 43 -0.45 7.05 -16.88
C VAL A 43 -0.24 6.82 -15.38
N LEU A 44 -0.21 7.89 -14.58
CA LEU A 44 -0.08 7.77 -13.12
C LEU A 44 -1.28 7.06 -12.47
N LEU A 45 -2.49 7.33 -12.94
CA LEU A 45 -3.70 6.61 -12.49
C LEU A 45 -3.66 5.12 -12.86
N LEU A 46 -3.20 4.79 -14.07
CA LEU A 46 -3.03 3.39 -14.49
C LEU A 46 -1.93 2.70 -13.66
N ALA A 47 -0.85 3.41 -13.33
CA ALA A 47 0.20 2.89 -12.47
C ALA A 47 -0.32 2.60 -11.04
N ALA A 48 -1.09 3.52 -10.48
CA ALA A 48 -1.74 3.35 -9.18
C ALA A 48 -2.72 2.15 -9.19
N LEU A 49 -3.54 2.04 -10.23
CA LEU A 49 -4.47 0.92 -10.38
C LEU A 49 -3.74 -0.42 -10.52
N LYS A 50 -2.67 -0.45 -11.33
CA LYS A 50 -1.81 -1.63 -11.47
C LYS A 50 -1.21 -2.05 -10.14
N ALA A 51 -0.66 -1.11 -9.36
CA ALA A 51 -0.09 -1.39 -8.05
C ALA A 51 -1.15 -2.00 -7.12
N GLY A 52 -2.28 -1.33 -6.94
CA GLY A 52 -3.38 -1.82 -6.11
C GLY A 52 -3.88 -3.20 -6.55
N LEU A 53 -4.04 -3.46 -7.85
CA LEU A 53 -4.46 -4.77 -8.36
C LEU A 53 -3.44 -5.84 -8.04
N LEU A 54 -2.17 -5.66 -8.42
CA LEU A 54 -1.15 -6.69 -8.26
C LEU A 54 -0.90 -6.97 -6.77
N GLU A 55 -0.75 -5.93 -5.97
CA GLU A 55 -0.37 -6.09 -4.58
C GLU A 55 -1.52 -6.69 -3.75
N GLU A 56 -2.74 -6.19 -3.88
CA GLU A 56 -3.84 -6.71 -3.06
C GLU A 56 -4.30 -8.10 -3.51
N VAL A 57 -4.30 -8.37 -4.80
CA VAL A 57 -4.64 -9.71 -5.30
C VAL A 57 -3.57 -10.72 -4.90
N ILE A 58 -2.29 -10.39 -5.01
CA ILE A 58 -1.19 -11.32 -4.71
C ILE A 58 -0.94 -11.42 -3.21
N ALA A 59 -0.63 -10.30 -2.53
CA ALA A 59 -0.17 -10.34 -1.14
C ALA A 59 -1.29 -10.63 -0.14
N VAL A 60 -2.53 -10.27 -0.46
CA VAL A 60 -3.66 -10.50 0.44
C VAL A 60 -4.54 -11.63 -0.09
N GLY A 61 -5.14 -11.48 -1.25
CA GLY A 61 -6.12 -12.44 -1.77
C GLY A 61 -5.52 -13.82 -2.01
N PHE A 62 -4.54 -13.90 -2.88
CA PHE A 62 -3.92 -15.17 -3.27
C PHE A 62 -3.09 -15.77 -2.13
N PHE A 63 -2.17 -14.99 -1.54
CA PHE A 63 -1.25 -15.47 -0.51
C PHE A 63 -2.00 -16.03 0.69
N MET A 64 -2.93 -15.28 1.28
CA MET A 64 -3.69 -15.75 2.45
C MET A 64 -4.56 -16.97 2.11
N SER A 65 -5.23 -16.96 0.95
CA SER A 65 -6.09 -18.09 0.54
C SER A 65 -5.28 -19.35 0.29
N LYS A 66 -4.13 -19.25 -0.39
CA LYS A 66 -3.30 -20.42 -0.66
C LYS A 66 -2.57 -20.93 0.57
N LEU A 67 -2.07 -20.01 1.40
CA LEU A 67 -1.39 -20.40 2.64
C LEU A 67 -2.35 -21.08 3.63
N SER A 68 -3.60 -20.63 3.73
CA SER A 68 -4.61 -21.28 4.58
C SER A 68 -4.99 -22.69 4.12
N LEU A 69 -4.91 -22.95 2.81
CA LEU A 69 -5.13 -24.30 2.26
C LEU A 69 -3.92 -25.21 2.45
N TRP A 70 -2.72 -24.67 2.27
CA TRP A 70 -1.47 -25.44 2.37
C TRP A 70 -1.06 -25.72 3.81
N LYS A 71 -1.35 -24.77 4.71
CA LYS A 71 -0.99 -24.79 6.13
C LYS A 71 -2.22 -24.49 7.00
N PRO A 72 -3.19 -25.43 7.07
CA PRO A 72 -4.44 -25.20 7.78
C PRO A 72 -4.25 -25.03 9.31
N GLU A 73 -3.11 -25.46 9.84
CA GLU A 73 -2.73 -25.27 11.24
C GLU A 73 -2.35 -23.81 11.58
N VAL A 74 -2.07 -22.97 10.60
CA VAL A 74 -1.73 -21.57 10.84
C VAL A 74 -2.99 -20.79 11.20
N SER A 75 -2.95 -20.14 12.37
CA SER A 75 -4.05 -19.31 12.83
C SER A 75 -4.34 -18.12 11.87
N VAL A 76 -5.56 -17.58 11.93
CA VAL A 76 -5.92 -16.39 11.14
C VAL A 76 -4.97 -15.22 11.41
N TRP A 77 -4.55 -15.03 12.66
CA TRP A 77 -3.57 -13.99 13.01
C TRP A 77 -2.20 -14.27 12.41
N GLY A 78 -1.79 -15.54 12.39
CA GLY A 78 -0.55 -15.95 11.71
C GLY A 78 -0.60 -15.62 10.22
N LEU A 79 -1.71 -15.90 9.53
CA LEU A 79 -1.90 -15.55 8.12
C LEU A 79 -1.85 -14.04 7.89
N ILE A 80 -2.46 -13.24 8.77
CA ILE A 80 -2.44 -11.77 8.69
C ILE A 80 -1.01 -11.26 8.81
N VAL A 81 -0.26 -11.70 9.83
CA VAL A 81 1.12 -11.26 10.05
C VAL A 81 2.03 -11.68 8.91
N LEU A 82 1.90 -12.91 8.42
CA LEU A 82 2.71 -13.41 7.29
C LEU A 82 2.42 -12.65 6.00
N SER A 83 1.15 -12.32 5.72
CA SER A 83 0.77 -11.49 4.57
C SER A 83 1.36 -10.07 4.68
N ALA A 84 1.30 -9.48 5.88
CA ALA A 84 1.86 -8.16 6.14
C ALA A 84 3.40 -8.14 6.02
N LEU A 85 4.08 -9.16 6.53
CA LEU A 85 5.54 -9.33 6.38
C LEU A 85 5.92 -9.53 4.91
N PHE A 86 5.17 -10.35 4.17
CA PHE A 86 5.40 -10.55 2.75
C PHE A 86 5.29 -9.21 1.99
N ARG A 87 4.24 -8.41 2.26
CA ARG A 87 4.11 -7.05 1.70
C ARG A 87 5.32 -6.18 2.06
N ALA A 88 5.66 -6.07 3.33
CA ALA A 88 6.75 -5.22 3.81
C ALA A 88 8.10 -5.61 3.19
N SER A 89 8.34 -6.90 2.96
CA SER A 89 9.62 -7.41 2.44
C SER A 89 9.96 -6.87 1.06
N TYR A 90 9.02 -6.82 0.13
CA TYR A 90 9.28 -6.28 -1.22
C TYR A 90 9.25 -4.75 -1.30
N HIS A 91 8.86 -4.06 -0.21
CA HIS A 91 9.00 -2.61 -0.09
C HIS A 91 10.26 -2.18 0.68
N SER A 92 11.04 -3.11 1.20
CA SER A 92 12.25 -2.82 2.01
C SER A 92 13.31 -2.02 1.25
N TYR A 93 13.37 -2.14 -0.09
CA TYR A 93 14.28 -1.35 -0.94
C TYR A 93 14.01 0.16 -0.89
N GLN A 94 12.80 0.58 -0.48
CA GLN A 94 12.42 1.99 -0.32
C GLN A 94 12.86 2.57 1.04
N GLY A 95 13.46 1.75 1.92
CA GLY A 95 13.92 2.15 3.24
C GLY A 95 13.06 1.64 4.38
N PHE A 96 13.54 1.85 5.61
CA PHE A 96 12.93 1.30 6.82
C PHE A 96 11.50 1.84 7.07
N SER A 97 11.27 3.12 6.82
CA SER A 97 9.94 3.72 6.98
C SER A 97 8.90 3.12 6.03
N ALA A 98 9.31 2.82 4.79
CA ALA A 98 8.45 2.15 3.82
C ALA A 98 8.15 0.70 4.24
N PHE A 99 9.14 -0.02 4.78
CA PHE A 99 8.93 -1.34 5.37
C PHE A 99 7.88 -1.29 6.47
N VAL A 100 8.04 -0.39 7.45
CA VAL A 100 7.10 -0.25 8.58
C VAL A 100 5.71 0.18 8.11
N GLY A 101 5.62 1.19 7.23
CA GLY A 101 4.35 1.66 6.69
C GLY A 101 3.58 0.57 5.94
N ASN A 102 4.29 -0.18 5.07
CA ASN A 102 3.70 -1.29 4.33
C ASN A 102 3.35 -2.49 5.21
N PHE A 103 4.10 -2.72 6.28
CA PHE A 103 3.74 -3.74 7.28
C PHE A 103 2.42 -3.40 7.97
N VAL A 104 2.28 -2.16 8.47
CA VAL A 104 1.04 -1.71 9.14
C VAL A 104 -0.14 -1.73 8.17
N MET A 105 0.03 -1.23 6.95
CA MET A 105 -1.00 -1.30 5.91
C MET A 105 -1.39 -2.76 5.61
N GLY A 106 -0.41 -3.65 5.50
CA GLY A 106 -0.60 -5.08 5.29
C GLY A 106 -1.43 -5.73 6.41
N LEU A 107 -1.15 -5.39 7.68
CA LEU A 107 -1.95 -5.87 8.82
C LEU A 107 -3.42 -5.46 8.71
N VAL A 108 -3.70 -4.18 8.42
CA VAL A 108 -5.06 -3.66 8.28
C VAL A 108 -5.79 -4.33 7.13
N PHE A 109 -5.15 -4.43 5.97
CA PHE A 109 -5.75 -5.00 4.76
C PHE A 109 -5.98 -6.51 4.87
N ALA A 110 -5.01 -7.26 5.41
CA ALA A 110 -5.14 -8.69 5.65
C ALA A 110 -6.21 -8.98 6.72
N PHE A 111 -6.30 -8.17 7.79
CA PHE A 111 -7.35 -8.27 8.78
C PHE A 111 -8.74 -8.04 8.15
N TRP A 112 -8.89 -6.98 7.36
CA TRP A 112 -10.13 -6.69 6.63
C TRP A 112 -10.53 -7.84 5.72
N TYR A 113 -9.56 -8.36 4.93
CA TYR A 113 -9.79 -9.51 4.07
C TYR A 113 -10.19 -10.76 4.86
N SER A 114 -9.59 -10.99 6.02
CA SER A 114 -9.92 -12.15 6.87
C SER A 114 -11.41 -12.18 7.25
N LYS A 115 -12.03 -11.01 7.40
CA LYS A 115 -13.43 -10.83 7.77
C LYS A 115 -14.40 -10.85 6.58
N THR A 116 -13.99 -10.26 5.47
CA THR A 116 -14.90 -9.98 4.34
C THR A 116 -14.71 -10.91 3.15
N LYS A 117 -13.53 -11.50 3.01
CA LYS A 117 -13.09 -12.27 1.83
C LYS A 117 -13.20 -11.51 0.51
N ARG A 118 -13.21 -10.18 0.55
CA ARG A 118 -13.37 -9.30 -0.63
C ARG A 118 -12.10 -8.51 -0.86
N VAL A 119 -11.44 -8.75 -1.99
CA VAL A 119 -10.21 -8.03 -2.39
C VAL A 119 -10.52 -6.69 -3.05
N ALA A 120 -11.58 -6.60 -3.84
CA ALA A 120 -11.87 -5.41 -4.64
C ALA A 120 -11.92 -4.08 -3.84
N PRO A 121 -12.52 -4.01 -2.62
CA PRO A 121 -12.45 -2.79 -1.82
C PRO A 121 -11.04 -2.39 -1.40
N LEU A 122 -10.14 -3.36 -1.19
CA LEU A 122 -8.74 -3.12 -0.84
C LEU A 122 -7.97 -2.57 -2.04
N VAL A 123 -8.17 -3.16 -3.23
CA VAL A 123 -7.63 -2.65 -4.50
C VAL A 123 -8.02 -1.18 -4.70
N MET A 124 -9.30 -0.85 -4.48
CA MET A 124 -9.78 0.53 -4.65
C MET A 124 -9.23 1.47 -3.58
N ALA A 125 -9.08 1.00 -2.33
CA ALA A 125 -8.47 1.80 -1.26
C ALA A 125 -6.99 2.09 -1.55
N HIS A 126 -6.23 1.08 -1.99
CA HIS A 126 -4.83 1.22 -2.39
C HIS A 126 -4.69 2.16 -3.60
N PHE A 127 -5.49 1.93 -4.64
CA PHE A 127 -5.54 2.82 -5.80
C PHE A 127 -5.75 4.28 -5.40
N LEU A 128 -6.69 4.57 -4.51
CA LEU A 128 -6.94 5.94 -4.06
C LEU A 128 -5.74 6.54 -3.30
N MET A 129 -5.08 5.75 -2.44
CA MET A 129 -3.90 6.22 -1.72
C MET A 129 -2.75 6.55 -2.68
N ASP A 130 -2.47 5.66 -3.63
CA ASP A 130 -1.41 5.87 -4.63
C ASP A 130 -1.75 7.03 -5.57
N ALA A 131 -3.00 7.17 -6.01
CA ALA A 131 -3.44 8.28 -6.85
C ALA A 131 -3.23 9.63 -6.14
N VAL A 132 -3.55 9.71 -4.85
CA VAL A 132 -3.30 10.91 -4.05
C VAL A 132 -1.80 11.21 -3.94
N VAL A 133 -0.97 10.19 -3.72
CA VAL A 133 0.49 10.36 -3.63
C VAL A 133 1.07 10.73 -4.99
N PHE A 134 0.73 10.01 -6.07
CA PHE A 134 1.33 10.21 -7.39
C PHE A 134 0.95 11.55 -8.03
N ILE A 135 -0.27 12.03 -7.77
CA ILE A 135 -0.77 13.28 -8.33
C ILE A 135 -0.66 14.42 -7.33
N GLY A 136 -1.08 14.20 -6.09
CA GLY A 136 -1.15 15.25 -5.07
C GLY A 136 0.22 15.69 -4.57
N TYR A 137 1.15 14.75 -4.33
CA TYR A 137 2.48 15.09 -3.81
C TYR A 137 3.26 16.02 -4.75
N PRO A 138 3.35 15.76 -6.08
CA PRO A 138 4.01 16.70 -7.00
C PRO A 138 3.35 18.07 -7.08
N MET A 139 2.02 18.15 -6.94
CA MET A 139 1.29 19.43 -6.98
C MET A 139 1.60 20.32 -5.76
N VAL A 140 1.92 19.71 -4.62
CA VAL A 140 2.17 20.43 -3.36
C VAL A 140 3.67 20.69 -3.13
N PHE A 141 4.52 19.75 -3.52
CA PHE A 141 5.95 19.75 -3.19
C PHE A 141 6.87 19.68 -4.42
N GLY A 142 6.34 19.70 -5.61
CA GLY A 142 7.07 19.54 -6.90
C GLY A 142 7.60 20.84 -7.49
N SER A 143 7.58 21.96 -6.75
CA SER A 143 8.21 23.26 -7.14
C SER A 143 9.65 23.35 -6.72
#